data_f2f3e4d1c3dcfeef5e295105ebf1d4f4
#
_entry.id   f2f3e4d1c3dcfeef5e295105ebf1d4f4
#
_cell.length_a   1.000
_cell.length_b   1.000
_cell.length_c   1.000
_cell.angle_alpha   90.00
_cell.angle_beta   90.00
_cell.angle_gamma   90.00
#
_symmetry.space_group_name_H-M   'P 1'
#
loop_
_entity.id
_entity.type
_entity.pdbx_description
1 polymer ?
#
loop_
_entity_poly.entity_id
_entity_poly.type
_entity_poly.pdbx_seq_one_letter_code
_entity_poly.pdbx_strand_id
1 'polypeptide(L)'
;MLFIKMFYKFLIYNTCSLVFIYTSDCILCRIYNDKARWFQLHFFINMIISYYTIGDTLSIIQNPCHTQYSVTNYEGGALSLSLHVYHTLFFNLSSTDIYHHITSVLFAIPINIIYDKRTNSMFYFFLTGIPGGLDYLCLTLVKNNKMNYITQKNFSSKQNTFIRMPGGIICCYLIFYSMRFLHGYAEHISAIMLLIIIFLNVTMFGKMAIENYAVRKYERDNPKYTQFQQLAVIEYATNKYLKKLK
;
A
#
# COMPACT_ATOMS: atom_id res chain seq x y z
N MET A 1 3.83 31.68 -9.48
CA MET A 1 2.50 31.78 -8.83
C MET A 1 1.77 30.42 -8.74
N LEU A 2 1.67 29.63 -9.82
CA LEU A 2 1.00 28.30 -9.82
C LEU A 2 1.63 27.32 -8.84
N PHE A 3 2.95 27.14 -8.85
CA PHE A 3 3.70 26.24 -7.96
C PHE A 3 3.46 26.55 -6.47
N ILE A 4 3.44 27.84 -6.10
CA ILE A 4 3.19 28.26 -4.72
C ILE A 4 1.77 27.88 -4.28
N LYS A 5 0.76 28.05 -5.13
CA LYS A 5 -0.62 27.63 -4.85
C LYS A 5 -0.74 26.12 -4.68
N MET A 6 -0.07 25.34 -5.54
CA MET A 6 -0.03 23.88 -5.42
C MET A 6 0.65 23.44 -4.13
N PHE A 7 1.76 24.06 -3.75
CA PHE A 7 2.47 23.77 -2.50
C PHE A 7 1.62 24.07 -1.26
N TYR A 8 0.94 25.22 -1.22
CA TYR A 8 0.01 25.55 -0.12
C TYR A 8 -1.14 24.55 -0.02
N LYS A 9 -1.73 24.17 -1.16
CA LYS A 9 -2.79 23.17 -1.21
C LYS A 9 -2.29 21.82 -0.66
N PHE A 10 -1.14 21.37 -1.13
CA PHE A 10 -0.48 20.17 -0.66
C PHE A 10 -0.25 20.22 0.87
N LEU A 11 0.28 21.32 1.39
CA LEU A 11 0.56 21.47 2.82
C LEU A 11 -0.72 21.41 3.66
N ILE A 12 -1.77 22.14 3.26
CA ILE A 12 -3.06 22.17 3.97
C ILE A 12 -3.68 20.77 4.00
N TYR A 13 -3.80 20.10 2.83
CA TYR A 13 -4.40 18.76 2.78
C TYR A 13 -3.64 17.73 3.62
N ASN A 14 -2.31 17.76 3.60
CA ASN A 14 -1.51 16.82 4.40
C ASN A 14 -1.60 17.14 5.91
N THR A 15 -1.59 18.40 6.31
CA THR A 15 -1.76 18.78 7.71
C THR A 15 -3.12 18.35 8.24
N CYS A 16 -4.21 18.62 7.51
CA CYS A 16 -5.55 18.18 7.87
C CYS A 16 -5.64 16.64 7.95
N SER A 17 -5.03 15.95 6.98
CA SER A 17 -4.99 14.48 6.96
C SER A 17 -4.23 13.90 8.15
N LEU A 18 -3.10 14.48 8.55
CA LEU A 18 -2.35 14.05 9.74
C LEU A 18 -3.16 14.21 11.02
N VAL A 19 -3.83 15.34 11.20
CA VAL A 19 -4.72 15.59 12.36
C VAL A 19 -5.88 14.58 12.35
N PHE A 20 -6.48 14.34 11.20
CA PHE A 20 -7.56 13.37 11.05
C PHE A 20 -7.10 11.95 11.39
N ILE A 21 -5.93 11.51 10.89
CA ILE A 21 -5.34 10.20 11.17
C ILE A 21 -5.04 10.03 12.65
N TYR A 22 -4.42 11.05 13.29
CA TYR A 22 -4.14 11.04 14.73
C TYR A 22 -5.43 10.91 15.54
N THR A 23 -6.45 11.69 15.23
CA THR A 23 -7.75 11.66 15.91
C THR A 23 -8.43 10.29 15.73
N SER A 24 -8.41 9.76 14.50
CA SER A 24 -8.94 8.43 14.18
C SER A 24 -8.24 7.33 14.96
N ASP A 25 -6.92 7.37 15.06
CA ASP A 25 -6.14 6.40 15.83
C ASP A 25 -6.51 6.44 17.32
N CYS A 26 -6.61 7.63 17.91
CA CYS A 26 -7.06 7.78 19.30
C CYS A 26 -8.47 7.21 19.55
N ILE A 27 -9.39 7.43 18.61
CA ILE A 27 -10.77 6.92 18.71
C ILE A 27 -10.79 5.39 18.56
N LEU A 28 -10.09 4.86 17.54
CA LEU A 28 -10.05 3.42 17.28
C LEU A 28 -9.41 2.65 18.45
N CYS A 29 -8.35 3.19 19.06
CA CYS A 29 -7.73 2.59 20.25
C CYS A 29 -8.69 2.53 21.44
N ARG A 30 -9.53 3.56 21.63
CA ARG A 30 -10.54 3.57 22.70
C ARG A 30 -11.67 2.56 22.47
N ILE A 31 -12.07 2.35 21.21
CA ILE A 31 -13.20 1.47 20.87
C ILE A 31 -12.78 0.00 20.79
N TYR A 32 -11.63 -0.28 20.15
CA TYR A 32 -11.22 -1.63 19.77
C TYR A 32 -9.98 -2.16 20.49
N ASN A 33 -9.38 -1.40 21.40
CA ASN A 33 -8.08 -1.64 22.02
C ASN A 33 -6.87 -1.43 21.08
N ASP A 34 -5.67 -1.57 21.63
CA ASP A 34 -4.38 -1.31 20.93
C ASP A 34 -3.77 -2.56 20.30
N LYS A 35 -4.30 -3.78 20.57
CA LYS A 35 -3.73 -5.05 20.12
C LYS A 35 -3.51 -5.16 18.61
N ALA A 36 -4.40 -4.55 17.82
CA ALA A 36 -4.32 -4.52 16.37
C ALA A 36 -4.29 -3.07 15.81
N ARG A 37 -3.85 -2.11 16.64
CA ARG A 37 -3.89 -0.66 16.39
C ARG A 37 -3.45 -0.28 14.98
N TRP A 38 -2.26 -0.75 14.58
CA TRP A 38 -1.71 -0.51 13.26
C TRP A 38 -2.64 -0.96 12.12
N PHE A 39 -3.15 -2.18 12.21
CA PHE A 39 -4.01 -2.76 11.16
C PHE A 39 -5.38 -2.11 11.11
N GLN A 40 -5.97 -1.77 12.26
CA GLN A 40 -7.26 -1.07 12.34
C GLN A 40 -7.18 0.30 11.70
N LEU A 41 -6.13 1.07 12.00
CA LEU A 41 -5.93 2.39 11.42
C LEU A 41 -5.76 2.32 9.91
N HIS A 42 -4.94 1.39 9.41
CA HIS A 42 -4.75 1.20 7.97
C HIS A 42 -6.03 0.77 7.26
N PHE A 43 -6.78 -0.17 7.84
CA PHE A 43 -8.09 -0.53 7.30
C PHE A 43 -8.98 0.70 7.15
N PHE A 44 -9.15 1.46 8.21
CA PHE A 44 -10.05 2.61 8.24
C PHE A 44 -9.65 3.68 7.22
N ILE A 45 -8.39 4.09 7.22
CA ILE A 45 -7.89 5.14 6.31
C ILE A 45 -7.92 4.67 4.85
N ASN A 46 -7.56 3.42 4.56
CA ASN A 46 -7.59 2.88 3.20
C ASN A 46 -9.02 2.81 2.63
N MET A 47 -10.03 2.53 3.48
CA MET A 47 -11.43 2.60 3.04
C MET A 47 -11.85 4.03 2.70
N ILE A 48 -11.37 5.02 3.44
CA ILE A 48 -11.62 6.44 3.14
C ILE A 48 -10.89 6.87 1.85
N ILE A 49 -9.65 6.42 1.65
CA ILE A 49 -8.93 6.62 0.37
C ILE A 49 -9.75 6.06 -0.79
N SER A 50 -10.30 4.84 -0.63
CA SER A 50 -11.15 4.22 -1.66
C SER A 50 -12.39 5.07 -1.96
N TYR A 51 -13.02 5.60 -0.94
CA TYR A 51 -14.20 6.48 -1.08
C TYR A 51 -13.87 7.73 -1.90
N TYR A 52 -12.76 8.42 -1.61
CA TYR A 52 -12.36 9.61 -2.35
C TYR A 52 -11.90 9.32 -3.79
N THR A 53 -11.37 8.13 -4.05
CA THR A 53 -10.76 7.82 -5.35
C THR A 53 -11.65 7.02 -6.29
N ILE A 54 -12.77 6.45 -5.81
CA ILE A 54 -13.66 5.60 -6.61
C ILE A 54 -14.32 6.37 -7.78
N GLY A 55 -14.73 7.61 -7.57
CA GLY A 55 -15.40 8.42 -8.60
C GLY A 55 -14.49 8.66 -9.82
N ASP A 56 -13.25 9.09 -9.59
CA ASP A 56 -12.25 9.26 -10.65
C ASP A 56 -11.91 7.91 -11.31
N THR A 57 -11.77 6.85 -10.51
CA THR A 57 -11.48 5.49 -11.01
C THR A 57 -12.57 5.00 -11.97
N LEU A 58 -13.83 5.11 -11.60
CA LEU A 58 -14.96 4.72 -12.44
C LEU A 58 -15.05 5.59 -13.71
N SER A 59 -14.84 6.89 -13.57
CA SER A 59 -14.82 7.82 -14.71
C SER A 59 -13.76 7.45 -15.75
N ILE A 60 -12.55 7.05 -15.31
CA ILE A 60 -11.47 6.63 -16.20
C ILE A 60 -11.77 5.28 -16.86
N ILE A 61 -12.33 4.31 -16.12
CA ILE A 61 -12.69 3.01 -16.67
C ILE A 61 -13.76 3.15 -17.74
N GLN A 62 -14.77 4.00 -17.52
CA GLN A 62 -15.83 4.27 -18.48
C GLN A 62 -15.36 5.05 -19.70
N ASN A 63 -14.44 5.99 -19.50
CA ASN A 63 -13.88 6.81 -20.58
C ASN A 63 -12.38 7.05 -20.35
N PRO A 64 -11.50 6.23 -20.96
CA PRO A 64 -10.05 6.39 -20.84
C PRO A 64 -9.51 7.76 -21.26
N CYS A 65 -10.24 8.52 -22.09
CA CYS A 65 -9.84 9.88 -22.44
C CYS A 65 -9.81 10.84 -21.25
N HIS A 66 -10.47 10.50 -20.14
CA HIS A 66 -10.40 11.28 -18.90
C HIS A 66 -9.03 11.24 -18.22
N THR A 67 -8.12 10.35 -18.63
CA THR A 67 -6.74 10.28 -18.11
C THR A 67 -5.97 11.58 -18.30
N GLN A 68 -6.32 12.38 -19.29
CA GLN A 68 -5.68 13.66 -19.59
C GLN A 68 -6.02 14.79 -18.59
N TYR A 69 -7.12 14.64 -17.83
CA TYR A 69 -7.54 15.66 -16.88
C TYR A 69 -6.79 15.51 -15.55
N SER A 70 -6.57 16.63 -14.88
CA SER A 70 -6.03 16.67 -13.53
C SER A 70 -6.95 15.95 -12.54
N VAL A 71 -6.38 15.46 -11.43
CA VAL A 71 -7.17 14.86 -10.34
C VAL A 71 -8.19 15.87 -9.81
N THR A 72 -9.39 15.38 -9.53
CA THR A 72 -10.45 16.18 -8.91
C THR A 72 -10.37 16.14 -7.38
N ASN A 73 -9.84 15.07 -6.80
CA ASN A 73 -9.74 14.83 -5.36
C ASN A 73 -8.29 14.63 -4.94
N TYR A 74 -7.77 15.56 -4.12
CA TYR A 74 -6.43 15.48 -3.54
C TYR A 74 -6.41 14.68 -2.24
N GLU A 75 -7.59 14.43 -1.65
CA GLU A 75 -7.76 13.82 -0.34
C GLU A 75 -7.18 12.40 -0.27
N GLY A 76 -7.41 11.60 -1.29
CA GLY A 76 -6.88 10.23 -1.35
C GLY A 76 -5.35 10.18 -1.31
N GLY A 77 -4.69 11.05 -2.06
CA GLY A 77 -3.23 11.18 -2.08
C GLY A 77 -2.67 11.73 -0.77
N ALA A 78 -3.31 12.77 -0.21
CA ALA A 78 -2.92 13.36 1.06
C ALA A 78 -3.07 12.38 2.23
N LEU A 79 -4.17 11.64 2.29
CA LEU A 79 -4.37 10.59 3.28
C LEU A 79 -3.33 9.48 3.15
N SER A 80 -3.03 9.05 1.94
CA SER A 80 -2.01 8.02 1.70
C SER A 80 -0.62 8.48 2.18
N LEU A 81 -0.19 9.69 1.80
CA LEU A 81 1.08 10.26 2.26
C LEU A 81 1.12 10.40 3.77
N SER A 82 0.08 11.03 4.33
CA SER A 82 0.00 11.30 5.77
C SER A 82 -0.02 10.02 6.59
N LEU A 83 -0.64 8.94 6.09
CA LEU A 83 -0.62 7.62 6.74
C LEU A 83 0.80 7.04 6.79
N HIS A 84 1.58 7.16 5.71
CA HIS A 84 2.98 6.71 5.70
C HIS A 84 3.85 7.55 6.66
N VAL A 85 3.68 8.88 6.68
CA VAL A 85 4.39 9.75 7.61
C VAL A 85 4.01 9.42 9.05
N TYR A 86 2.72 9.27 9.33
CA TYR A 86 2.22 8.89 10.65
C TYR A 86 2.79 7.55 11.12
N HIS A 87 2.83 6.55 10.22
CA HIS A 87 3.43 5.26 10.50
C HIS A 87 4.90 5.40 10.89
N THR A 88 5.66 6.17 10.13
CA THR A 88 7.09 6.38 10.40
C THR A 88 7.33 7.03 11.76
N LEU A 89 6.44 7.92 12.19
CA LEU A 89 6.61 8.66 13.46
C LEU A 89 6.15 7.89 14.70
N PHE A 90 5.13 7.04 14.57
CA PHE A 90 4.44 6.47 15.75
C PHE A 90 4.53 4.94 15.86
N PHE A 91 5.14 4.25 14.89
CA PHE A 91 5.25 2.78 14.90
C PHE A 91 6.67 2.30 14.57
N ASN A 92 7.00 1.11 15.03
CA ASN A 92 8.27 0.45 14.67
C ASN A 92 8.18 -0.12 13.24
N LEU A 93 9.11 0.26 12.38
CA LEU A 93 9.17 -0.17 10.99
C LEU A 93 10.00 -1.44 10.84
N SER A 94 9.48 -2.43 10.10
CA SER A 94 10.29 -3.53 9.57
C SER A 94 11.13 -3.07 8.38
N SER A 95 12.12 -3.87 7.97
CA SER A 95 12.92 -3.57 6.78
C SER A 95 12.06 -3.46 5.51
N THR A 96 10.99 -4.26 5.41
CA THR A 96 10.03 -4.18 4.30
C THR A 96 9.24 -2.88 4.32
N ASP A 97 8.84 -2.41 5.52
CA ASP A 97 8.14 -1.13 5.67
C ASP A 97 9.06 0.03 5.30
N ILE A 98 10.32 0.01 5.72
CA ILE A 98 11.32 1.04 5.37
C ILE A 98 11.47 1.12 3.84
N TYR A 99 11.65 -0.03 3.16
CA TYR A 99 11.72 -0.05 1.71
C TYR A 99 10.46 0.51 1.04
N HIS A 100 9.29 0.10 1.54
CA HIS A 100 8.00 0.59 1.05
C HIS A 100 7.83 2.10 1.27
N HIS A 101 8.23 2.62 2.42
CA HIS A 101 8.16 4.05 2.73
C HIS A 101 9.11 4.88 1.86
N ILE A 102 10.35 4.41 1.64
CA ILE A 102 11.30 5.07 0.73
C ILE A 102 10.69 5.15 -0.68
N THR A 103 10.21 4.05 -1.21
CA THR A 103 9.65 4.02 -2.58
C THR A 103 8.37 4.84 -2.71
N SER A 104 7.51 4.84 -1.70
CA SER A 104 6.24 5.57 -1.74
C SER A 104 6.40 7.06 -1.41
N VAL A 105 7.07 7.40 -0.31
CA VAL A 105 7.15 8.78 0.19
C VAL A 105 8.19 9.60 -0.56
N LEU A 106 9.38 9.05 -0.84
CA LEU A 106 10.46 9.81 -1.48
C LEU A 106 10.35 9.85 -3.01
N PHE A 107 9.73 8.84 -3.62
CA PHE A 107 9.63 8.76 -5.08
C PHE A 107 8.20 8.87 -5.59
N ALA A 108 7.30 7.95 -5.23
CA ALA A 108 5.97 7.90 -5.86
C ALA A 108 5.16 9.16 -5.62
N ILE A 109 5.20 9.76 -4.42
CA ILE A 109 4.39 10.92 -4.09
C ILE A 109 4.88 12.20 -4.78
N PRO A 110 6.17 12.58 -4.75
CA PRO A 110 6.67 13.72 -5.52
C PRO A 110 6.40 13.57 -7.02
N ILE A 111 6.55 12.36 -7.56
CA ILE A 111 6.26 12.06 -8.97
C ILE A 111 4.77 12.29 -9.28
N ASN A 112 3.87 11.85 -8.39
CA ASN A 112 2.43 12.07 -8.55
C ASN A 112 2.04 13.55 -8.52
N ILE A 113 2.75 14.38 -7.74
CA ILE A 113 2.51 15.85 -7.72
C ILE A 113 2.85 16.48 -9.07
N ILE A 114 3.93 16.04 -9.71
CA ILE A 114 4.35 16.55 -11.02
C ILE A 114 3.43 16.04 -12.12
N TYR A 115 3.09 14.75 -12.06
CA TYR A 115 2.22 14.11 -13.07
C TYR A 115 0.73 14.34 -12.81
N ASP A 116 0.27 15.09 -11.90
CA ASP A 116 -1.10 15.44 -11.50
C ASP A 116 -2.22 15.09 -12.53
N LYS A 117 -2.53 13.81 -12.67
CA LYS A 117 -3.59 13.27 -13.55
C LYS A 117 -4.55 12.37 -12.77
N ARG A 118 -5.77 12.20 -13.28
CA ARG A 118 -6.80 11.35 -12.66
C ARG A 118 -6.38 9.90 -12.46
N THR A 119 -5.45 9.41 -13.26
CA THR A 119 -4.84 8.09 -13.08
C THR A 119 -4.18 7.91 -11.70
N ASN A 120 -3.81 9.00 -11.01
CA ASN A 120 -3.32 8.95 -9.64
C ASN A 120 -4.41 8.46 -8.66
N SER A 121 -5.66 8.88 -8.85
CA SER A 121 -6.78 8.37 -8.04
C SER A 121 -6.96 6.87 -8.23
N MET A 122 -6.87 6.38 -9.47
CA MET A 122 -6.93 4.95 -9.77
C MET A 122 -5.76 4.17 -9.16
N PHE A 123 -4.55 4.74 -9.19
CA PHE A 123 -3.39 4.18 -8.49
C PHE A 123 -3.67 4.01 -6.98
N TYR A 124 -4.15 5.05 -6.30
CA TYR A 124 -4.49 4.96 -4.88
C TYR A 124 -5.62 3.96 -4.61
N PHE A 125 -6.62 3.88 -5.47
CA PHE A 125 -7.73 2.94 -5.33
C PHE A 125 -7.26 1.47 -5.39
N PHE A 126 -6.47 1.09 -6.39
CA PHE A 126 -6.07 -0.31 -6.62
C PHE A 126 -4.82 -0.73 -5.83
N LEU A 127 -3.92 0.17 -5.46
CA LEU A 127 -2.71 -0.22 -4.74
C LEU A 127 -2.84 -0.05 -3.22
N THR A 128 -3.56 0.97 -2.77
CA THR A 128 -3.68 1.33 -1.35
C THR A 128 -5.09 1.08 -0.85
N GLY A 129 -6.10 1.58 -1.53
CA GLY A 129 -7.49 1.64 -1.11
C GLY A 129 -8.12 0.29 -0.80
N ILE A 130 -8.93 -0.25 -1.72
CA ILE A 130 -9.69 -1.51 -1.51
C ILE A 130 -8.77 -2.68 -1.15
N PRO A 131 -7.70 -3.00 -1.92
CA PRO A 131 -6.86 -4.14 -1.58
C PRO A 131 -6.15 -3.97 -0.23
N GLY A 132 -5.57 -2.80 0.02
CA GLY A 132 -4.92 -2.53 1.30
C GLY A 132 -5.91 -2.58 2.46
N GLY A 133 -7.07 -1.92 2.33
CA GLY A 133 -8.10 -1.91 3.36
C GLY A 133 -8.56 -3.31 3.74
N LEU A 134 -8.94 -4.13 2.77
CA LEU A 134 -9.42 -5.48 3.03
C LEU A 134 -8.34 -6.41 3.61
N ASP A 135 -7.08 -6.28 3.19
CA ASP A 135 -5.99 -7.07 3.76
C ASP A 135 -5.73 -6.69 5.22
N TYR A 136 -5.73 -5.40 5.55
CA TYR A 136 -5.60 -4.92 6.93
C TYR A 136 -6.81 -5.27 7.81
N LEU A 137 -8.03 -5.33 7.25
CA LEU A 137 -9.18 -5.87 7.97
C LEU A 137 -8.95 -7.33 8.37
N CYS A 138 -8.53 -8.15 7.41
CA CYS A 138 -8.23 -9.56 7.67
C CYS A 138 -7.11 -9.73 8.71
N LEU A 139 -6.05 -8.91 8.64
CA LEU A 139 -4.98 -8.91 9.65
C LEU A 139 -5.49 -8.48 11.04
N THR A 140 -6.39 -7.51 11.10
CA THR A 140 -7.08 -7.11 12.34
C THR A 140 -7.84 -8.29 12.94
N LEU A 141 -8.58 -9.02 12.13
CA LEU A 141 -9.34 -10.21 12.56
C LEU A 141 -8.42 -11.33 13.04
N VAL A 142 -7.29 -11.55 12.37
CA VAL A 142 -6.27 -12.53 12.82
C VAL A 142 -5.69 -12.13 14.17
N LYS A 143 -5.29 -10.87 14.36
CA LYS A 143 -4.74 -10.37 15.62
C LYS A 143 -5.72 -10.49 16.79
N ASN A 144 -7.02 -10.39 16.51
CA ASN A 144 -8.09 -10.56 17.49
C ASN A 144 -8.61 -12.01 17.60
N ASN A 145 -7.92 -12.99 17.02
CA ASN A 145 -8.30 -14.42 16.99
C ASN A 145 -9.69 -14.71 16.38
N LYS A 146 -10.18 -13.81 15.50
CA LYS A 146 -11.47 -13.95 14.80
C LYS A 146 -11.32 -14.54 13.39
N MET A 147 -10.11 -14.70 12.90
CA MET A 147 -9.79 -15.32 11.60
C MET A 147 -8.53 -16.14 11.71
N ASN A 148 -8.52 -17.30 11.02
CA ASN A 148 -7.34 -18.13 10.91
C ASN A 148 -6.29 -17.44 10.01
N TYR A 149 -5.02 -17.50 10.41
CA TYR A 149 -3.90 -16.90 9.69
C TYR A 149 -3.78 -17.42 8.24
N ILE A 150 -3.97 -18.71 7.99
CA ILE A 150 -3.91 -19.28 6.64
C ILE A 150 -5.06 -18.78 5.77
N THR A 151 -6.25 -18.58 6.35
CA THR A 151 -7.41 -17.98 5.65
C THR A 151 -7.08 -16.57 5.20
N GLN A 152 -6.45 -15.76 6.07
CA GLN A 152 -5.98 -14.43 5.70
C GLN A 152 -4.95 -14.49 4.56
N LYS A 153 -3.96 -15.40 4.61
CA LYS A 153 -2.94 -15.54 3.55
C LYS A 153 -3.56 -15.96 2.21
N ASN A 154 -4.54 -16.87 2.24
CA ASN A 154 -5.30 -17.25 1.03
C ASN A 154 -6.07 -16.05 0.45
N PHE A 155 -6.74 -15.27 1.31
CA PHE A 155 -7.46 -14.08 0.89
C PHE A 155 -6.50 -13.05 0.27
N SER A 156 -5.39 -12.73 0.96
CA SER A 156 -4.36 -11.80 0.48
C SER A 156 -3.79 -12.22 -0.88
N SER A 157 -3.47 -13.51 -1.04
CA SER A 157 -2.99 -14.07 -2.32
C SER A 157 -4.01 -13.87 -3.44
N LYS A 158 -5.28 -14.24 -3.23
CA LYS A 158 -6.35 -14.06 -4.22
C LYS A 158 -6.60 -12.60 -4.57
N GLN A 159 -6.66 -11.74 -3.56
CA GLN A 159 -6.86 -10.31 -3.74
C GLN A 159 -5.74 -9.67 -4.55
N ASN A 160 -4.48 -10.02 -4.27
CA ASN A 160 -3.34 -9.54 -5.06
C ASN A 160 -3.43 -10.04 -6.50
N THR A 161 -3.76 -11.32 -6.72
CA THR A 161 -3.85 -11.92 -8.06
C THR A 161 -5.00 -11.34 -8.89
N PHE A 162 -6.19 -11.12 -8.31
CA PHE A 162 -7.39 -10.81 -9.07
C PHE A 162 -7.81 -9.33 -9.02
N ILE A 163 -7.28 -8.55 -8.07
CA ILE A 163 -7.64 -7.13 -7.92
C ILE A 163 -6.42 -6.24 -8.07
N ARG A 164 -5.41 -6.40 -7.20
CA ARG A 164 -4.28 -5.48 -7.12
C ARG A 164 -3.39 -5.53 -8.36
N MET A 165 -2.96 -6.72 -8.78
CA MET A 165 -2.11 -6.87 -9.96
C MET A 165 -2.83 -6.43 -11.25
N PRO A 166 -4.05 -6.90 -11.58
CA PRO A 166 -4.77 -6.42 -12.76
C PRO A 166 -5.04 -4.92 -12.70
N GLY A 167 -5.48 -4.38 -11.56
CA GLY A 167 -5.71 -2.96 -11.38
C GLY A 167 -4.45 -2.12 -11.61
N GLY A 168 -3.30 -2.56 -11.09
CA GLY A 168 -2.01 -1.89 -11.31
C GLY A 168 -1.55 -1.97 -12.77
N ILE A 169 -1.77 -3.09 -13.46
CA ILE A 169 -1.46 -3.23 -14.89
C ILE A 169 -2.33 -2.27 -15.72
N ILE A 170 -3.62 -2.17 -15.41
CA ILE A 170 -4.52 -1.21 -16.07
C ILE A 170 -4.06 0.23 -15.78
N CYS A 171 -3.65 0.54 -14.55
CA CYS A 171 -3.06 1.85 -14.24
C CYS A 171 -1.83 2.14 -15.10
N CYS A 172 -0.91 1.19 -15.25
CA CYS A 172 0.25 1.32 -16.12
C CYS A 172 -0.13 1.61 -17.57
N TYR A 173 -1.09 0.86 -18.11
CA TYR A 173 -1.60 1.08 -19.46
C TYR A 173 -2.19 2.49 -19.64
N LEU A 174 -3.00 2.94 -18.69
CA LEU A 174 -3.65 4.26 -18.75
C LEU A 174 -2.65 5.41 -18.57
N ILE A 175 -1.61 5.25 -17.75
CA ILE A 175 -0.52 6.21 -17.66
C ILE A 175 0.22 6.29 -19.00
N PHE A 176 0.58 5.14 -19.59
CA PHE A 176 1.18 5.10 -20.92
C PHE A 176 0.29 5.77 -21.98
N TYR A 177 -0.99 5.44 -21.99
CA TYR A 177 -1.97 6.06 -22.89
C TYR A 177 -2.05 7.59 -22.71
N SER A 178 -1.98 8.08 -21.47
CA SER A 178 -2.07 9.51 -21.18
C SER A 178 -0.82 10.31 -21.59
N MET A 179 0.33 9.64 -21.80
CA MET A 179 1.58 10.32 -22.16
C MET A 179 1.44 11.15 -23.45
N ARG A 180 0.59 10.74 -24.40
CA ARG A 180 0.32 11.49 -25.62
C ARG A 180 -0.33 12.88 -25.41
N PHE A 181 -0.84 13.13 -24.20
CA PHE A 181 -1.46 14.41 -23.83
C PHE A 181 -0.56 15.27 -22.94
N LEU A 182 0.65 14.81 -22.65
CA LEU A 182 1.62 15.57 -21.85
C LEU A 182 2.38 16.53 -22.74
N HIS A 183 2.72 17.71 -22.22
CA HIS A 183 3.41 18.74 -22.99
C HIS A 183 4.83 19.01 -22.49
N GLY A 184 5.13 18.67 -21.23
CA GLY A 184 6.44 18.94 -20.59
C GLY A 184 7.33 17.71 -20.44
N TYR A 185 8.64 17.86 -20.59
CA TYR A 185 9.60 16.78 -20.34
C TYR A 185 9.50 16.23 -18.91
N ALA A 186 9.30 17.10 -17.92
CA ALA A 186 9.15 16.68 -16.52
C ALA A 186 7.94 15.78 -16.31
N GLU A 187 6.79 16.09 -16.95
CA GLU A 187 5.60 15.25 -16.90
C GLU A 187 5.83 13.89 -17.54
N HIS A 188 6.51 13.81 -18.69
CA HIS A 188 6.84 12.55 -19.36
C HIS A 188 7.77 11.68 -18.51
N ILE A 189 8.84 12.26 -17.95
CA ILE A 189 9.78 11.55 -17.07
C ILE A 189 9.01 11.04 -15.83
N SER A 190 8.17 11.87 -15.24
CA SER A 190 7.36 11.49 -14.08
C SER A 190 6.38 10.35 -14.40
N ALA A 191 5.73 10.39 -15.57
CA ALA A 191 4.85 9.32 -16.03
C ALA A 191 5.60 7.98 -16.20
N ILE A 192 6.78 8.01 -16.82
CA ILE A 192 7.63 6.80 -16.99
C ILE A 192 8.06 6.25 -15.63
N MET A 193 8.55 7.10 -14.73
CA MET A 193 8.97 6.68 -13.39
C MET A 193 7.81 6.09 -12.60
N LEU A 194 6.62 6.72 -12.65
CA LEU A 194 5.41 6.24 -11.99
C LEU A 194 5.00 4.87 -12.52
N LEU A 195 5.01 4.70 -13.85
CA LEU A 195 4.72 3.42 -14.49
C LEU A 195 5.66 2.30 -13.99
N ILE A 196 6.97 2.56 -13.92
CA ILE A 196 7.96 1.61 -13.41
C ILE A 196 7.68 1.27 -11.94
N ILE A 197 7.43 2.29 -11.10
CA ILE A 197 7.17 2.10 -9.67
C ILE A 197 5.89 1.27 -9.47
N ILE A 198 4.81 1.57 -10.18
CA ILE A 198 3.55 0.80 -10.09
C ILE A 198 3.79 -0.65 -10.50
N PHE A 199 4.41 -0.87 -11.65
CA PHE A 199 4.67 -2.22 -12.16
C PHE A 199 5.50 -3.05 -11.19
N LEU A 200 6.60 -2.50 -10.68
CA LEU A 200 7.44 -3.17 -9.68
C LEU A 200 6.68 -3.43 -8.38
N ASN A 201 5.88 -2.47 -7.92
CA ASN A 201 5.09 -2.63 -6.70
C ASN A 201 4.10 -3.78 -6.81
N VAL A 202 3.26 -3.81 -7.85
CA VAL A 202 2.23 -4.85 -7.97
C VAL A 202 2.82 -6.24 -8.21
N THR A 203 3.90 -6.35 -8.99
CA THR A 203 4.56 -7.64 -9.26
C THR A 203 5.27 -8.16 -8.01
N MET A 204 6.03 -7.32 -7.31
CA MET A 204 6.76 -7.71 -6.12
C MET A 204 5.83 -8.12 -4.97
N PHE A 205 4.87 -7.27 -4.61
CA PHE A 205 3.94 -7.60 -3.52
C PHE A 205 2.97 -8.71 -3.90
N GLY A 206 2.57 -8.81 -5.17
CA GLY A 206 1.77 -9.93 -5.67
C GLY A 206 2.52 -11.25 -5.54
N LYS A 207 3.77 -11.32 -5.98
CA LYS A 207 4.64 -12.48 -5.79
C LYS A 207 4.78 -12.86 -4.31
N MET A 208 5.10 -11.89 -3.45
CA MET A 208 5.25 -12.13 -2.01
C MET A 208 3.95 -12.68 -1.37
N ALA A 209 2.79 -12.18 -1.76
CA ALA A 209 1.51 -12.68 -1.22
C ALA A 209 1.23 -14.12 -1.63
N ILE A 210 1.52 -14.49 -2.88
CA ILE A 210 1.35 -15.86 -3.41
C ILE A 210 2.33 -16.81 -2.72
N GLU A 211 3.61 -16.46 -2.65
CA GLU A 211 4.64 -17.28 -2.01
C GLU A 211 4.37 -17.49 -0.51
N ASN A 212 3.99 -16.42 0.21
CA ASN A 212 3.61 -16.52 1.61
C ASN A 212 2.45 -17.50 1.83
N TYR A 213 1.42 -17.45 0.99
CA TYR A 213 0.32 -18.40 1.10
C TYR A 213 0.76 -19.82 0.80
N ALA A 214 1.53 -20.03 -0.27
CA ALA A 214 2.01 -21.35 -0.68
C ALA A 214 2.87 -22.00 0.43
N VAL A 215 3.81 -21.25 1.00
CA VAL A 215 4.67 -21.73 2.10
C VAL A 215 3.83 -22.10 3.33
N ARG A 216 2.93 -21.20 3.77
CA ARG A 216 2.11 -21.47 4.96
C ARG A 216 1.12 -22.61 4.77
N LYS A 217 0.59 -22.77 3.56
CA LYS A 217 -0.23 -23.92 3.21
C LYS A 217 0.58 -25.22 3.28
N TYR A 218 1.77 -25.22 2.70
CA TYR A 218 2.66 -26.38 2.74
C TYR A 218 3.04 -26.78 4.18
N GLU A 219 3.42 -25.81 5.01
CA GLU A 219 3.73 -26.01 6.43
C GLU A 219 2.55 -26.65 7.19
N ARG A 220 1.33 -26.17 6.96
CA ARG A 220 0.13 -26.75 7.57
C ARG A 220 -0.12 -28.19 7.14
N ASP A 221 0.03 -28.45 5.83
CA ASP A 221 -0.29 -29.76 5.25
C ASP A 221 0.83 -30.80 5.53
N ASN A 222 2.03 -30.33 5.95
CA ASN A 222 3.21 -31.17 6.24
C ASN A 222 3.82 -30.88 7.63
N PRO A 223 3.12 -31.10 8.74
CA PRO A 223 3.58 -30.68 10.06
C PRO A 223 4.90 -31.32 10.52
N LYS A 224 5.19 -32.57 10.11
CA LYS A 224 6.46 -33.23 10.43
C LYS A 224 7.66 -32.55 9.78
N TYR A 225 7.52 -32.06 8.55
CA TYR A 225 8.56 -31.31 7.85
C TYR A 225 8.85 -29.98 8.51
N THR A 226 7.80 -29.26 8.91
CA THR A 226 7.90 -27.99 9.63
C THR A 226 8.64 -28.16 10.96
N GLN A 227 8.33 -29.21 11.71
CA GLN A 227 9.03 -29.54 12.98
C GLN A 227 10.52 -29.82 12.74
N PHE A 228 10.86 -30.57 11.70
CA PHE A 228 12.25 -30.87 11.34
C PHE A 228 13.01 -29.56 10.96
N GLN A 229 12.43 -28.71 10.19
CA GLN A 229 13.05 -27.40 9.85
C GLN A 229 13.27 -26.52 11.09
N GLN A 230 12.30 -26.47 12.00
CA GLN A 230 12.44 -25.71 13.24
C GLN A 230 13.61 -26.24 14.09
N LEU A 231 13.75 -27.57 14.22
CA LEU A 231 14.88 -28.17 14.92
C LEU A 231 16.22 -27.84 14.26
N ALA A 232 16.31 -27.92 12.95
CA ALA A 232 17.52 -27.58 12.21
C ALA A 232 17.92 -26.08 12.37
N VAL A 233 16.95 -25.18 12.40
CA VAL A 233 17.18 -23.74 12.65
C VAL A 233 17.69 -23.51 14.08
N ILE A 234 17.09 -24.18 15.07
CA ILE A 234 17.52 -24.10 16.47
C ILE A 234 18.94 -24.63 16.63
N GLU A 235 19.25 -25.78 16.04
CA GLU A 235 20.60 -26.37 16.06
C GLU A 235 21.63 -25.45 15.39
N TYR A 236 21.33 -24.89 14.24
CA TYR A 236 22.19 -23.94 13.57
C TYR A 236 22.45 -22.68 14.43
N ALA A 237 21.41 -22.11 15.02
CA ALA A 237 21.52 -20.95 15.90
C ALA A 237 22.37 -21.25 17.13
N THR A 238 22.16 -22.41 17.76
CA THR A 238 22.91 -22.87 18.92
C THR A 238 24.40 -23.04 18.58
N ASN A 239 24.70 -23.70 17.46
CA ASN A 239 26.08 -23.92 17.00
C ASN A 239 26.81 -22.59 16.67
N LYS A 240 26.08 -21.62 16.09
CA LYS A 240 26.60 -20.26 15.82
C LYS A 240 26.89 -19.51 17.11
N TYR A 241 26.07 -19.67 18.13
CA TYR A 241 26.26 -19.03 19.44
C TYR A 241 27.48 -19.64 20.16
N LEU A 242 27.59 -20.97 20.19
CA LEU A 242 28.71 -21.68 20.83
C LEU A 242 30.07 -21.36 20.15
N LYS A 243 30.09 -21.12 18.83
CA LYS A 243 31.31 -20.67 18.13
C LYS A 243 31.73 -19.25 18.50
N LYS A 244 30.85 -18.41 19.01
CA LYS A 244 31.20 -17.06 19.47
C LYS A 244 31.71 -17.04 20.92
N LEU A 245 31.54 -18.11 21.68
CA LEU A 245 31.97 -18.23 23.06
C LEU A 245 33.37 -18.91 23.19
N LYS A 246 33.91 -19.42 22.08
CA LYS A 246 35.28 -19.91 21.95
C LYS A 246 36.17 -18.84 21.32
#